data_2501d201bf15299fd5209531e04f2094
#
_entry.id   2501d201bf15299fd5209531e04f2094
#
_cell.length_a   1.000
_cell.length_b   1.000
_cell.length_c   1.000
_cell.angle_alpha   90.00
_cell.angle_beta   90.00
_cell.angle_gamma   90.00
#
_symmetry.space_group_name_H-M   'P 1'
#
loop_
_entity.id
_entity.type
_entity.pdbx_description
1 polymer ?
#
loop_
_entity_poly.entity_id
_entity_poly.type
_entity_poly.pdbx_seq_one_letter_code
_entity_poly.pdbx_strand_id
1 'polypeptide(L)'
;MTGLSRSTAGLEPRRKRLLFRAWHRGTREMDLLMGRYAESVIETLTEGEMDLFEALIEVPDRDLFSWIAQGEPVPENYDTPVFRGLKAYHTHDKPIDL
;
A
#
# COMPACT_ATOMS: atom_id res chain seq x y z
N MET A 1 5.30 -1.17 17.52
CA MET A 1 5.41 -2.33 16.62
C MET A 1 4.59 -2.09 15.37
N THR A 2 5.18 -2.31 14.24
CA THR A 2 4.57 -1.91 12.98
C THR A 2 3.70 -2.99 12.34
N GLY A 3 3.85 -4.23 12.75
CA GLY A 3 3.14 -5.31 12.09
C GLY A 3 3.91 -5.96 10.95
N LEU A 4 5.11 -5.47 10.67
CA LEU A 4 5.95 -6.07 9.63
C LEU A 4 6.37 -7.47 10.07
N SER A 5 6.00 -8.47 9.28
CA SER A 5 6.21 -9.86 9.66
C SER A 5 7.32 -10.54 8.88
N ARG A 6 7.90 -9.89 7.89
CA ARG A 6 8.92 -10.49 7.06
C ARG A 6 10.28 -9.84 7.28
N SER A 7 11.34 -10.58 6.93
CA SER A 7 12.68 -10.02 6.92
C SER A 7 12.85 -9.10 5.71
N THR A 8 13.58 -8.00 5.90
CA THR A 8 13.92 -7.11 4.80
C THR A 8 15.30 -7.43 4.22
N ALA A 9 15.98 -8.45 4.76
CA ALA A 9 17.28 -8.84 4.26
C ALA A 9 17.16 -9.24 2.79
N GLY A 10 18.06 -8.72 1.97
CA GLY A 10 18.07 -9.03 0.54
C GLY A 10 17.25 -8.09 -0.32
N LEU A 11 16.42 -7.24 0.28
CA LEU A 11 15.68 -6.24 -0.51
C LEU A 11 16.59 -5.07 -0.85
N GLU A 12 16.39 -4.54 -2.06
CA GLU A 12 17.06 -3.31 -2.46
C GLU A 12 16.66 -2.16 -1.55
N PRO A 13 17.54 -1.15 -1.35
CA PRO A 13 17.20 -0.01 -0.47
C PRO A 13 15.87 0.68 -0.82
N ARG A 14 15.58 0.83 -2.11
CA ARG A 14 14.31 1.46 -2.52
C ARG A 14 13.11 0.65 -2.06
N ARG A 15 13.18 -0.68 -2.18
CA ARG A 15 12.09 -1.56 -1.75
C ARG A 15 11.94 -1.54 -0.24
N LYS A 16 13.05 -1.50 0.49
CA LYS A 16 13.00 -1.39 1.96
C LYS A 16 12.30 -0.11 2.39
N ARG A 17 12.66 1.03 1.76
CA ARG A 17 12.05 2.31 2.11
C ARG A 17 10.55 2.31 1.82
N LEU A 18 10.17 1.75 0.68
CA LEU A 18 8.77 1.70 0.29
C LEU A 18 7.97 0.88 1.29
N LEU A 19 8.50 -0.29 1.65
CA LEU A 19 7.85 -1.17 2.62
C LEU A 19 7.74 -0.49 3.99
N PHE A 20 8.81 0.17 4.43
CA PHE A 20 8.81 0.89 5.70
C PHE A 20 7.75 1.98 5.69
N ARG A 21 7.71 2.80 4.64
CA ARG A 21 6.74 3.89 4.55
C ARG A 21 5.30 3.38 4.51
N ALA A 22 5.06 2.25 3.85
CA ALA A 22 3.73 1.66 3.81
C ALA A 22 3.25 1.23 5.20
N TRP A 23 4.17 0.74 6.03
CA TRP A 23 3.86 0.28 7.39
C TRP A 23 3.85 1.41 8.43
N HIS A 24 4.28 2.61 8.06
CA HIS A 24 4.40 3.72 9.01
C HIS A 24 3.58 4.92 8.54
N ARG A 25 2.28 4.69 8.32
CA ARG A 25 1.38 5.76 7.90
C ARG A 25 1.00 6.67 9.06
N GLY A 26 1.01 6.15 10.28
CA GLY A 26 0.69 6.93 11.47
C GLY A 26 -0.57 6.47 12.19
N THR A 27 -1.39 5.63 11.57
CA THR A 27 -2.55 5.04 12.23
C THR A 27 -2.53 3.54 11.98
N ARG A 28 -3.13 2.78 12.89
CA ARG A 28 -3.19 1.34 12.76
C ARG A 28 -3.90 0.92 11.47
N GLU A 29 -5.01 1.57 11.18
CA GLU A 29 -5.82 1.23 10.03
C GLU A 29 -5.04 1.40 8.72
N MET A 30 -4.36 2.52 8.57
CA MET A 30 -3.61 2.78 7.35
C MET A 30 -2.32 1.97 7.27
N ASP A 31 -1.67 1.71 8.41
CA ASP A 31 -0.51 0.83 8.44
C ASP A 31 -0.89 -0.55 7.92
N LEU A 32 -2.01 -1.09 8.40
CA LEU A 32 -2.48 -2.40 7.94
C LEU A 32 -2.90 -2.37 6.48
N LEU A 33 -3.61 -1.32 6.07
CA LEU A 33 -4.11 -1.20 4.71
C LEU A 33 -2.96 -1.18 3.69
N MET A 34 -1.98 -0.32 3.92
CA MET A 34 -0.86 -0.17 2.98
C MET A 34 0.22 -1.22 3.20
N GLY A 35 0.54 -1.51 4.45
CA GLY A 35 1.64 -2.41 4.79
C GLY A 35 1.42 -3.84 4.37
N ARG A 36 0.23 -4.37 4.60
CA ARG A 36 -0.08 -5.75 4.22
C ARG A 36 0.03 -5.94 2.71
N TYR A 37 -0.52 -5.00 1.96
CA TYR A 37 -0.42 -5.09 0.52
C TYR A 37 1.03 -4.96 0.06
N ALA A 38 1.76 -4.00 0.64
CA ALA A 38 3.16 -3.81 0.29
C ALA A 38 3.96 -5.10 0.50
N GLU A 39 3.76 -5.78 1.62
CA GLU A 39 4.47 -7.04 1.87
C GLU A 39 4.17 -8.08 0.81
N SER A 40 2.93 -8.11 0.33
CA SER A 40 2.52 -9.14 -0.63
C SER A 40 3.14 -8.94 -2.01
N VAL A 41 3.56 -7.71 -2.34
CA VAL A 41 4.03 -7.40 -3.70
C VAL A 41 5.46 -6.87 -3.76
N ILE A 42 6.10 -6.61 -2.62
CA ILE A 42 7.36 -5.86 -2.59
C ILE A 42 8.47 -6.49 -3.43
N GLU A 43 8.47 -7.81 -3.56
CA GLU A 43 9.54 -8.48 -4.31
C GLU A 43 9.26 -8.54 -5.80
N THR A 44 8.02 -8.32 -6.22
CA THR A 44 7.63 -8.46 -7.62
C THR A 44 7.30 -7.15 -8.31
N LEU A 45 7.25 -6.04 -7.58
CA LEU A 45 6.99 -4.74 -8.18
C LEU A 45 8.09 -4.37 -9.17
N THR A 46 7.68 -3.93 -10.37
CA THR A 46 8.63 -3.39 -11.34
C THR A 46 9.03 -1.98 -10.92
N GLU A 47 10.05 -1.41 -11.59
CA GLU A 47 10.46 -0.03 -11.33
C GLU A 47 9.29 0.93 -11.53
N GLY A 48 8.55 0.76 -12.62
CA GLY A 48 7.40 1.63 -12.89
C GLY A 48 6.31 1.47 -11.85
N GLU A 49 6.08 0.25 -11.38
CA GLU A 49 5.09 0.02 -10.34
C GLU A 49 5.53 0.61 -9.00
N MET A 50 6.82 0.60 -8.71
CA MET A 50 7.32 1.27 -7.52
C MET A 50 7.09 2.77 -7.58
N ASP A 51 7.25 3.37 -8.76
CA ASP A 51 6.93 4.79 -8.94
C ASP A 51 5.46 5.06 -8.60
N LEU A 52 4.57 4.21 -9.08
CA LEU A 52 3.13 4.36 -8.83
C LEU A 52 2.79 4.17 -7.35
N PHE A 53 3.45 3.22 -6.71
CA PHE A 53 3.22 2.97 -5.28
C PHE A 53 3.72 4.15 -4.45
N GLU A 54 4.89 4.69 -4.79
CA GLU A 54 5.43 5.86 -4.09
C GLU A 54 4.50 7.06 -4.22
N ALA A 55 3.86 7.23 -5.38
CA ALA A 55 2.89 8.29 -5.56
C ALA A 55 1.69 8.10 -4.62
N LEU A 56 1.23 6.86 -4.44
CA LEU A 56 0.13 6.58 -3.52
C LEU A 56 0.51 6.86 -2.07
N ILE A 57 1.76 6.59 -1.71
CA ILE A 57 2.23 6.84 -0.35
C ILE A 57 2.16 8.33 0.00
N GLU A 58 2.27 9.21 -1.00
CA GLU A 58 2.17 10.66 -0.78
C GLU A 58 0.74 11.16 -0.62
N VAL A 59 -0.25 10.33 -0.93
CA VAL A 59 -1.67 10.73 -0.80
C VAL A 59 -2.06 10.74 0.67
N PRO A 60 -2.83 11.74 1.12
CA PRO A 60 -3.31 11.75 2.51
C PRO A 60 -4.14 10.52 2.85
N ASP A 61 -4.01 10.04 4.07
CA ASP A 61 -4.69 8.83 4.54
C ASP A 61 -6.19 8.89 4.30
N ARG A 62 -6.80 10.04 4.59
CA ARG A 62 -8.25 10.21 4.44
C ARG A 62 -8.71 9.91 3.02
N ASP A 63 -7.95 10.40 2.03
CA ASP A 63 -8.32 10.19 0.64
C ASP A 63 -8.15 8.73 0.24
N LEU A 64 -7.02 8.12 0.59
CA LEU A 64 -6.79 6.71 0.29
C LEU A 64 -7.87 5.84 0.93
N PHE A 65 -8.17 6.10 2.19
CA PHE A 65 -9.17 5.32 2.90
C PHE A 65 -10.55 5.44 2.24
N SER A 66 -10.92 6.66 1.84
CA SER A 66 -12.22 6.86 1.21
C SER A 66 -12.32 6.14 -0.14
N TRP A 67 -11.23 6.11 -0.91
CA TRP A 67 -11.23 5.43 -2.21
C TRP A 67 -11.26 3.90 -2.07
N ILE A 68 -10.63 3.38 -1.05
CA ILE A 68 -10.48 1.93 -0.89
C ILE A 68 -11.61 1.34 -0.06
N ALA A 69 -11.90 1.94 1.07
CA ALA A 69 -12.83 1.36 2.05
C ALA A 69 -14.23 1.94 1.99
N GLN A 70 -14.41 3.16 1.47
CA GLN A 70 -15.70 3.84 1.48
C GLN A 70 -16.33 3.98 0.10
N GLY A 71 -15.69 3.44 -0.94
CA GLY A 71 -16.27 3.42 -2.28
C GLY A 71 -16.29 4.75 -3.00
N GLU A 72 -15.58 5.76 -2.52
CA GLU A 72 -15.50 7.04 -3.20
C GLU A 72 -14.70 6.89 -4.50
N PRO A 73 -15.08 7.64 -5.55
CA PRO A 73 -14.37 7.54 -6.84
C PRO A 73 -12.91 7.97 -6.71
N VAL A 74 -12.00 7.16 -7.25
CA VAL A 74 -10.58 7.53 -7.27
C VAL A 74 -10.32 8.46 -8.45
N PRO A 75 -9.52 9.53 -8.27
CA PRO A 75 -9.14 10.37 -9.40
C PRO A 75 -8.39 9.57 -10.46
N GLU A 76 -8.57 9.94 -11.71
CA GLU A 76 -8.01 9.20 -12.84
C GLU A 76 -6.50 9.02 -12.73
N ASN A 77 -5.80 10.06 -12.27
CA ASN A 77 -4.33 9.99 -12.18
C ASN A 77 -3.84 9.03 -11.09
N TYR A 78 -4.71 8.59 -10.18
CA TYR A 78 -4.39 7.60 -9.18
C TYR A 78 -5.03 6.24 -9.46
N ASP A 79 -5.82 6.13 -10.51
CA ASP A 79 -6.46 4.87 -10.90
C ASP A 79 -5.48 4.04 -11.72
N THR A 80 -4.48 3.49 -11.05
CA THR A 80 -3.37 2.77 -11.65
C THR A 80 -3.45 1.29 -11.33
N PRO A 81 -2.67 0.44 -12.03
CA PRO A 81 -2.63 -0.98 -11.70
C PRO A 81 -2.26 -1.24 -10.23
N VAL A 82 -1.36 -0.43 -9.67
CA VAL A 82 -0.97 -0.59 -8.26
C VAL A 82 -2.14 -0.25 -7.35
N PHE A 83 -2.86 0.84 -7.61
CA PHE A 83 -4.04 1.19 -6.82
C PHE A 83 -5.10 0.10 -6.92
N ARG A 84 -5.35 -0.39 -8.12
CA ARG A 84 -6.36 -1.43 -8.33
C ARG A 84 -6.00 -2.71 -7.60
N GLY A 85 -4.71 -3.05 -7.59
CA GLY A 85 -4.23 -4.20 -6.85
C GLY A 85 -4.41 -4.03 -5.34
N LEU A 86 -4.11 -2.83 -4.84
CA LEU A 86 -4.29 -2.51 -3.43
C LEU A 86 -5.76 -2.64 -3.02
N LYS A 87 -6.65 -2.09 -3.82
CA LYS A 87 -8.08 -2.16 -3.54
C LYS A 87 -8.60 -3.59 -3.61
N ALA A 88 -8.19 -4.34 -4.63
CA ALA A 88 -8.60 -5.73 -4.81
C ALA A 88 -8.10 -6.61 -3.65
N TYR A 89 -6.89 -6.37 -3.19
CA TYR A 89 -6.32 -7.13 -2.09
C TYR A 89 -7.21 -7.05 -0.85
N HIS A 90 -7.65 -5.85 -0.50
CA HIS A 90 -8.46 -5.65 0.70
C HIS A 90 -9.93 -6.03 0.49
N THR A 91 -10.41 -6.00 -0.74
CA THR A 91 -11.81 -6.33 -1.02
C THR A 91 -12.02 -7.83 -1.15
N HIS A 92 -11.11 -8.51 -1.83
CA HIS A 92 -11.29 -9.93 -2.19
C HIS A 92 -10.44 -10.89 -1.38
N ASP A 93 -9.19 -10.52 -1.10
CA ASP A 93 -8.24 -11.44 -0.46
C ASP A 93 -8.16 -11.25 1.04
N LYS A 94 -8.01 -10.02 1.49
CA LYS A 94 -7.80 -9.68 2.89
C LYS A 94 -8.63 -8.46 3.26
N PRO A 95 -9.92 -8.63 3.51
CA PRO A 95 -10.76 -7.50 3.91
C PRO A 95 -10.16 -6.78 5.12
N ILE A 96 -10.29 -5.46 5.14
CA ILE A 96 -9.80 -4.67 6.25
C ILE A 96 -10.66 -4.95 7.46
N ASP A 97 -10.01 -5.33 8.54
CA ASP A 97 -10.68 -5.57 9.81
C ASP A 97 -10.35 -4.39 10.74
N LEU A 98 -11.21 -3.41 10.75
CA LEU A 98 -11.04 -2.22 11.55
C LEU A 98 -11.76 -2.38 12.88
#